data_217e5ca69281796b0db23faeac78b242
#
_entry.id   217e5ca69281796b0db23faeac78b242
#
_cell.length_a   1.000
_cell.length_b   1.000
_cell.length_c   1.000
_cell.angle_alpha   90.00
_cell.angle_beta   90.00
_cell.angle_gamma   90.00
#
_symmetry.space_group_name_H-M   'P 1'
#
loop_
_entity.id
_entity.type
_entity.pdbx_description
1 polymer ?
#
loop_
_entity_poly.entity_id
_entity_poly.type
_entity_poly.pdbx_seq_one_letter_code
_entity_poly.pdbx_strand_id
1 'polypeptide(L)'
;MNSVKKTSIVLGIAFLLEFITNVVNGMVLRPALITTGNIIESMTNIANNVWLMKTYILVDMITALEIVFLGAVLFIVLRKKNEIIALVGLGFYIISAALLAVSRMETFYLLRISQEYIVTGQPDYLQMLGNLSVESMDFAGSVLHTLVFSIGAILFYYLFYKSRAVPRILSLWGLITVPLVLIGTLSKVLGYEVPFFVYLVLLYVPFEFVIGIWILAKGINKEFLAKE
;
A
#
# COMPACT_ATOMS: atom_id res chain seq x y z
N MET A 1 1.94 -31.30 -7.83
CA MET A 1 2.45 -30.29 -6.86
C MET A 1 1.44 -30.23 -5.73
N ASN A 2 1.85 -30.48 -4.47
CA ASN A 2 0.94 -30.54 -3.32
C ASN A 2 0.19 -29.19 -3.15
N SER A 3 -1.09 -29.19 -2.82
CA SER A 3 -1.95 -28.00 -2.63
C SER A 3 -1.27 -26.94 -1.74
N VAL A 4 -0.66 -27.38 -0.65
CA VAL A 4 0.11 -26.53 0.29
C VAL A 4 1.24 -25.78 -0.39
N LYS A 5 1.99 -26.42 -1.29
CA LYS A 5 3.09 -25.77 -2.02
C LYS A 5 2.57 -24.71 -2.98
N LYS A 6 1.43 -24.98 -3.66
CA LYS A 6 0.80 -23.98 -4.53
C LYS A 6 0.36 -22.74 -3.76
N THR A 7 -0.34 -22.92 -2.64
CA THR A 7 -0.80 -21.81 -1.79
C THR A 7 0.38 -20.96 -1.26
N SER A 8 1.46 -21.62 -0.83
CA SER A 8 2.67 -20.91 -0.39
C SER A 8 3.29 -20.06 -1.51
N ILE A 9 3.40 -20.61 -2.73
CA ILE A 9 3.93 -19.86 -3.88
C ILE A 9 3.05 -18.66 -4.19
N VAL A 10 1.72 -18.84 -4.25
CA VAL A 10 0.78 -17.76 -4.54
C VAL A 10 0.87 -16.65 -3.49
N LEU A 11 0.93 -17.01 -2.21
CA LEU A 11 1.05 -16.02 -1.13
C LEU A 11 2.37 -15.26 -1.18
N GLY A 12 3.48 -15.96 -1.41
CA GLY A 12 4.79 -15.31 -1.51
C GLY A 12 4.89 -14.37 -2.72
N ILE A 13 4.31 -14.77 -3.86
CA ILE A 13 4.23 -13.90 -5.05
C ILE A 13 3.35 -12.67 -4.74
N ALA A 14 2.21 -12.84 -4.07
CA ALA A 14 1.32 -11.73 -3.73
C ALA A 14 2.03 -10.66 -2.87
N PHE A 15 2.77 -11.06 -1.84
CA PHE A 15 3.60 -10.12 -1.05
C PHE A 15 4.65 -9.40 -1.88
N LEU A 16 5.34 -10.12 -2.78
CA LEU A 16 6.39 -9.51 -3.60
C LEU A 16 5.84 -8.56 -4.66
N LEU A 17 4.69 -8.87 -5.26
CA LEU A 17 4.05 -7.99 -6.24
C LEU A 17 3.66 -6.68 -5.57
N GLU A 18 2.97 -6.73 -4.41
CA GLU A 18 2.60 -5.55 -3.65
C GLU A 18 3.83 -4.71 -3.25
N PHE A 19 4.88 -5.36 -2.75
CA PHE A 19 6.15 -4.68 -2.45
C PHE A 19 6.73 -3.97 -3.69
N ILE A 20 6.80 -4.66 -4.83
CA ILE A 20 7.40 -4.10 -6.05
C ILE A 20 6.60 -2.89 -6.55
N THR A 21 5.27 -2.99 -6.63
CA THR A 21 4.44 -1.89 -7.13
C THR A 21 4.47 -0.68 -6.20
N ASN A 22 4.46 -0.89 -4.88
CA ASN A 22 4.62 0.18 -3.89
C ASN A 22 5.99 0.87 -4.00
N VAL A 23 7.09 0.11 -4.14
CA VAL A 23 8.44 0.67 -4.30
C VAL A 23 8.55 1.44 -5.62
N VAL A 24 8.07 0.89 -6.73
CA VAL A 24 8.08 1.57 -8.04
C VAL A 24 7.31 2.89 -7.97
N ASN A 25 6.10 2.87 -7.42
CA ASN A 25 5.32 4.10 -7.30
C ASN A 25 5.91 5.10 -6.31
N GLY A 26 6.25 4.67 -5.10
CA GLY A 26 6.67 5.57 -4.04
C GLY A 26 8.09 6.13 -4.21
N MET A 27 9.01 5.34 -4.76
CA MET A 27 10.43 5.72 -4.85
C MET A 27 10.87 6.12 -6.26
N VAL A 28 10.12 5.77 -7.31
CA VAL A 28 10.51 6.07 -8.69
C VAL A 28 9.53 7.01 -9.36
N LEU A 29 8.25 6.63 -9.49
CA LEU A 29 7.29 7.36 -10.30
C LEU A 29 6.85 8.67 -9.63
N ARG A 30 6.46 8.62 -8.35
CA ARG A 30 6.00 9.80 -7.62
C ARG A 30 7.08 10.88 -7.50
N PRO A 31 8.34 10.62 -7.08
CA PRO A 31 9.36 11.64 -6.98
C PRO A 31 9.76 12.26 -8.33
N ALA A 32 9.60 11.53 -9.44
CA ALA A 32 9.85 12.05 -10.77
C ALA A 32 8.76 13.02 -11.28
N LEU A 33 7.57 12.98 -10.66
CA LEU A 33 6.41 13.77 -11.06
C LEU A 33 6.10 14.90 -10.08
N ILE A 34 6.22 14.67 -8.78
CA ILE A 34 5.75 15.54 -7.72
C ILE A 34 6.92 15.99 -6.85
N THR A 35 7.22 17.28 -6.92
CA THR A 35 8.22 17.95 -6.06
C THR A 35 7.51 18.46 -4.81
N THR A 36 7.89 17.94 -3.65
CA THR A 36 7.28 18.31 -2.36
C THR A 36 7.43 19.81 -2.11
N GLY A 37 6.31 20.49 -1.82
CA GLY A 37 6.29 21.93 -1.53
C GLY A 37 6.43 22.84 -2.76
N ASN A 38 6.51 22.29 -3.97
CA ASN A 38 6.61 23.08 -5.22
C ASN A 38 5.60 22.60 -6.25
N ILE A 39 4.39 23.17 -6.20
CA ILE A 39 3.31 22.79 -7.13
C ILE A 39 3.59 23.20 -8.58
N ILE A 40 4.27 24.32 -8.79
CA ILE A 40 4.60 24.83 -10.13
C ILE A 40 5.51 23.85 -10.85
N GLU A 41 6.55 23.40 -10.18
CA GLU A 41 7.48 22.38 -10.69
C GLU A 41 6.76 21.05 -10.91
N SER A 42 5.93 20.60 -9.95
CA SER A 42 5.14 19.37 -10.06
C SER A 42 4.22 19.40 -11.28
N MET A 43 3.45 20.48 -11.47
CA MET A 43 2.55 20.59 -12.62
C MET A 43 3.32 20.66 -13.94
N THR A 44 4.48 21.33 -13.96
CA THR A 44 5.37 21.38 -15.13
C THR A 44 5.92 19.99 -15.46
N ASN A 45 6.40 19.26 -14.46
CA ASN A 45 6.89 17.88 -14.63
C ASN A 45 5.79 16.95 -15.16
N ILE A 46 4.58 17.04 -14.60
CA ILE A 46 3.44 16.23 -15.00
C ILE A 46 3.01 16.55 -16.45
N ALA A 47 2.91 17.83 -16.80
CA ALA A 47 2.51 18.23 -18.13
C ALA A 47 3.52 17.80 -19.20
N ASN A 48 4.82 17.84 -18.89
CA ASN A 48 5.90 17.41 -19.77
C ASN A 48 6.05 15.87 -19.83
N ASN A 49 5.53 15.14 -18.83
CA ASN A 49 5.68 13.69 -18.69
C ASN A 49 4.31 12.98 -18.55
N VAL A 50 3.36 13.32 -19.40
CA VAL A 50 1.97 12.79 -19.37
C VAL A 50 1.94 11.27 -19.33
N TRP A 51 2.81 10.61 -20.08
CA TRP A 51 2.89 9.13 -20.11
C TRP A 51 3.35 8.57 -18.77
N LEU A 52 4.30 9.21 -18.11
CA LEU A 52 4.77 8.80 -16.79
C LEU A 52 3.66 8.93 -15.74
N MET A 53 2.87 10.02 -15.79
CA MET A 53 1.72 10.22 -14.90
C MET A 53 0.63 9.16 -15.11
N LYS A 54 0.35 8.79 -16.37
CA LYS A 54 -0.57 7.69 -16.68
C LYS A 54 -0.05 6.35 -16.15
N THR A 55 1.25 6.10 -16.27
CA THR A 55 1.89 4.91 -15.72
C THR A 55 1.78 4.87 -14.20
N TYR A 56 1.99 6.01 -13.52
CA TYR A 56 1.79 6.13 -12.07
C TYR A 56 0.37 5.73 -11.65
N ILE A 57 -0.66 6.25 -12.35
CA ILE A 57 -2.06 5.86 -12.10
C ILE A 57 -2.28 4.35 -12.31
N LEU A 58 -1.77 3.80 -13.40
CA LEU A 58 -1.95 2.38 -13.73
C LEU A 58 -1.28 1.45 -12.72
N VAL A 59 -0.06 1.78 -12.28
CA VAL A 59 0.65 0.98 -11.27
C VAL A 59 -0.09 0.99 -9.94
N ASP A 60 -0.64 2.13 -9.51
CA ASP A 60 -1.46 2.18 -8.28
C ASP A 60 -2.80 1.43 -8.42
N MET A 61 -3.41 1.42 -9.60
CA MET A 61 -4.58 0.57 -9.84
C MET A 61 -4.24 -0.91 -9.76
N ILE A 62 -3.07 -1.31 -10.26
CA ILE A 62 -2.55 -2.67 -10.11
C ILE A 62 -2.33 -2.97 -8.63
N THR A 63 -1.67 -2.07 -7.88
CA THR A 63 -1.47 -2.20 -6.43
C THR A 63 -2.80 -2.40 -5.69
N ALA A 64 -3.84 -1.65 -6.03
CA ALA A 64 -5.16 -1.82 -5.42
C ALA A 64 -5.73 -3.23 -5.66
N LEU A 65 -5.58 -3.78 -6.86
CA LEU A 65 -6.00 -5.15 -7.17
C LEU A 65 -5.16 -6.18 -6.43
N GLU A 66 -3.85 -5.95 -6.30
CA GLU A 66 -2.92 -6.81 -5.57
C GLU A 66 -3.25 -6.86 -4.07
N ILE A 67 -3.64 -5.75 -3.46
CA ILE A 67 -4.08 -5.70 -2.06
C ILE A 67 -5.31 -6.60 -1.84
N VAL A 68 -6.30 -6.54 -2.73
CA VAL A 68 -7.48 -7.44 -2.66
C VAL A 68 -7.05 -8.90 -2.82
N PHE A 69 -6.17 -9.17 -3.78
CA PHE A 69 -5.67 -10.51 -4.05
C PHE A 69 -4.88 -11.05 -2.86
N LEU A 70 -3.95 -10.27 -2.29
CA LEU A 70 -3.19 -10.63 -1.10
C LEU A 70 -4.12 -10.90 0.08
N GLY A 71 -5.10 -10.01 0.32
CA GLY A 71 -6.10 -10.19 1.37
C GLY A 71 -6.90 -11.49 1.22
N ALA A 72 -7.33 -11.82 0.00
CA ALA A 72 -8.05 -13.06 -0.29
C ALA A 72 -7.18 -14.31 -0.04
N VAL A 73 -5.91 -14.29 -0.45
CA VAL A 73 -4.98 -15.41 -0.21
C VAL A 73 -4.68 -15.54 1.28
N LEU A 74 -4.47 -14.43 2.00
CA LEU A 74 -4.30 -14.42 3.46
C LEU A 74 -5.52 -14.99 4.18
N PHE A 75 -6.73 -14.61 3.76
CA PHE A 75 -7.97 -15.19 4.30
C PHE A 75 -8.01 -16.70 4.09
N ILE A 76 -7.78 -17.19 2.88
CA ILE A 76 -7.79 -18.62 2.57
C ILE A 76 -6.81 -19.39 3.47
N VAL A 77 -5.61 -18.84 3.68
CA VAL A 77 -4.56 -19.44 4.50
C VAL A 77 -4.94 -19.42 5.98
N LEU A 78 -5.40 -18.29 6.50
CA LEU A 78 -5.47 -18.02 7.93
C LEU A 78 -6.86 -18.27 8.55
N ARG A 79 -7.93 -18.43 7.74
CA ARG A 79 -9.29 -18.73 8.23
C ARG A 79 -9.35 -19.99 9.10
N LYS A 80 -8.49 -20.97 8.84
CA LYS A 80 -8.37 -22.18 9.67
C LYS A 80 -7.95 -21.87 11.12
N LYS A 81 -7.27 -20.76 11.36
CA LYS A 81 -6.88 -20.34 12.70
C LYS A 81 -7.98 -19.58 13.42
N ASN A 82 -8.59 -18.62 12.73
CA ASN A 82 -9.79 -17.91 13.18
C ASN A 82 -10.44 -17.24 11.96
N GLU A 83 -11.59 -17.78 11.56
CA GLU A 83 -12.29 -17.35 10.36
C GLU A 83 -12.81 -15.91 10.48
N ILE A 84 -13.36 -15.54 11.64
CA ILE A 84 -13.91 -14.20 11.85
C ILE A 84 -12.81 -13.13 11.73
N ILE A 85 -11.69 -13.33 12.41
CA ILE A 85 -10.57 -12.37 12.36
C ILE A 85 -10.00 -12.28 10.94
N ALA A 86 -9.87 -13.42 10.24
CA ALA A 86 -9.39 -13.44 8.87
C ALA A 86 -10.35 -12.74 7.89
N LEU A 87 -11.68 -12.92 8.08
CA LEU A 87 -12.69 -12.25 7.26
C LEU A 87 -12.70 -10.74 7.49
N VAL A 88 -12.61 -10.29 8.74
CA VAL A 88 -12.52 -8.87 9.08
C VAL A 88 -11.24 -8.27 8.49
N GLY A 89 -10.11 -8.96 8.56
CA GLY A 89 -8.87 -8.56 7.92
C GLY A 89 -9.00 -8.38 6.41
N LEU A 90 -9.66 -9.31 5.72
CA LEU A 90 -9.98 -9.21 4.30
C LEU A 90 -10.87 -7.99 4.01
N GLY A 91 -11.88 -7.75 4.84
CA GLY A 91 -12.75 -6.58 4.70
C GLY A 91 -11.96 -5.26 4.75
N PHE A 92 -11.02 -5.12 5.68
CA PHE A 92 -10.13 -3.95 5.75
C PHE A 92 -9.23 -3.82 4.52
N TYR A 93 -8.70 -4.92 3.96
CA TYR A 93 -7.90 -4.88 2.73
C TYR A 93 -8.75 -4.44 1.52
N ILE A 94 -10.01 -4.89 1.41
CA ILE A 94 -10.92 -4.45 0.33
C ILE A 94 -11.21 -2.95 0.45
N ILE A 95 -11.52 -2.44 1.65
CA ILE A 95 -11.78 -1.02 1.86
C ILE A 95 -10.52 -0.19 1.55
N SER A 96 -9.36 -0.65 2.00
CA SER A 96 -8.08 -0.02 1.74
C SER A 96 -7.79 0.09 0.23
N ALA A 97 -7.97 -1.01 -0.51
CA ALA A 97 -7.83 -1.04 -1.96
C ALA A 97 -8.79 -0.07 -2.68
N ALA A 98 -10.04 0.00 -2.22
CA ALA A 98 -11.03 0.93 -2.75
C ALA A 98 -10.61 2.40 -2.52
N LEU A 99 -10.11 2.74 -1.33
CA LEU A 99 -9.59 4.08 -1.02
C LEU A 99 -8.39 4.44 -1.90
N LEU A 100 -7.46 3.50 -2.12
CA LEU A 100 -6.35 3.70 -3.03
C LEU A 100 -6.83 3.94 -4.46
N ALA A 101 -7.75 3.12 -4.96
CA ALA A 101 -8.29 3.26 -6.31
C ALA A 101 -9.03 4.59 -6.51
N VAL A 102 -9.85 5.00 -5.54
CA VAL A 102 -10.59 6.28 -5.59
C VAL A 102 -9.63 7.48 -5.58
N SER A 103 -8.55 7.42 -4.81
CA SER A 103 -7.55 8.50 -4.79
C SER A 103 -6.91 8.76 -6.16
N ARG A 104 -6.98 7.81 -7.10
CA ARG A 104 -6.47 8.00 -8.47
C ARG A 104 -7.34 8.92 -9.32
N MET A 105 -8.56 9.21 -8.90
CA MET A 105 -9.37 10.27 -9.52
C MET A 105 -8.71 11.63 -9.34
N GLU A 106 -8.20 11.92 -8.14
CA GLU A 106 -7.47 13.16 -7.87
C GLU A 106 -6.15 13.22 -8.65
N THR A 107 -5.48 12.08 -8.81
CA THR A 107 -4.28 11.99 -9.65
C THR A 107 -4.59 12.30 -11.12
N PHE A 108 -5.74 11.84 -11.62
CA PHE A 108 -6.21 12.17 -12.96
C PHE A 108 -6.59 13.65 -13.09
N TYR A 109 -7.26 14.23 -12.08
CA TYR A 109 -7.55 15.68 -12.08
C TYR A 109 -6.27 16.50 -12.08
N LEU A 110 -5.28 16.13 -11.27
CA LEU A 110 -3.97 16.80 -11.25
C LEU A 110 -3.30 16.76 -12.63
N LEU A 111 -3.37 15.62 -13.35
CA LEU A 111 -2.88 15.54 -14.73
C LEU A 111 -3.58 16.56 -15.65
N ARG A 112 -4.91 16.65 -15.58
CA ARG A 112 -5.69 17.58 -16.42
C ARG A 112 -5.40 19.03 -16.09
N ILE A 113 -5.36 19.36 -14.79
CA ILE A 113 -5.00 20.70 -14.31
C ILE A 113 -3.59 21.08 -14.76
N SER A 114 -2.63 20.16 -14.69
CA SER A 114 -1.24 20.41 -15.10
C SER A 114 -1.12 20.70 -16.60
N GLN A 115 -1.88 19.97 -17.43
CA GLN A 115 -1.90 20.24 -18.88
C GLN A 115 -2.51 21.61 -19.20
N GLU A 116 -3.63 21.96 -18.54
CA GLU A 116 -4.28 23.26 -18.72
C GLU A 116 -3.40 24.40 -18.24
N TYR A 117 -2.70 24.22 -17.13
CA TYR A 117 -1.77 25.20 -16.55
C TYR A 117 -0.72 25.68 -17.55
N ILE A 118 -0.12 24.77 -18.30
CA ILE A 118 0.89 25.14 -19.31
C ILE A 118 0.27 25.87 -20.52
N VAL A 119 -0.92 25.42 -20.96
CA VAL A 119 -1.59 25.96 -22.15
C VAL A 119 -2.15 27.37 -21.91
N THR A 120 -2.63 27.64 -20.69
CA THR A 120 -3.31 28.92 -20.37
C THR A 120 -2.40 30.02 -19.84
N GLY A 121 -1.08 29.82 -19.87
CA GLY A 121 -0.11 30.84 -19.41
C GLY A 121 0.06 30.86 -17.89
N GLN A 122 -0.14 29.73 -17.22
CA GLN A 122 0.24 29.51 -15.84
C GLN A 122 -0.54 30.35 -14.79
N PRO A 123 -1.87 30.43 -14.85
CA PRO A 123 -2.63 31.27 -13.93
C PRO A 123 -2.66 30.68 -12.49
N ASP A 124 -2.67 31.58 -11.50
CA ASP A 124 -2.58 31.24 -10.06
C ASP A 124 -3.73 30.34 -9.56
N TYR A 125 -4.95 30.48 -10.12
CA TYR A 125 -6.08 29.65 -9.73
C TYR A 125 -5.85 28.15 -10.04
N LEU A 126 -5.11 27.83 -11.10
CA LEU A 126 -4.75 26.44 -11.41
C LEU A 126 -3.68 25.90 -10.46
N GLN A 127 -2.78 26.76 -9.94
CA GLN A 127 -1.83 26.36 -8.89
C GLN A 127 -2.57 25.99 -7.61
N MET A 128 -3.61 26.77 -7.22
CA MET A 128 -4.44 26.46 -6.06
C MET A 128 -5.18 25.12 -6.25
N LEU A 129 -5.77 24.89 -7.41
CA LEU A 129 -6.43 23.61 -7.73
C LEU A 129 -5.44 22.44 -7.75
N GLY A 130 -4.24 22.65 -8.28
CA GLY A 130 -3.17 21.65 -8.26
C GLY A 130 -2.74 21.26 -6.85
N ASN A 131 -2.53 22.23 -5.96
CA ASN A 131 -2.24 21.98 -4.55
C ASN A 131 -3.36 21.14 -3.87
N LEU A 132 -4.61 21.55 -4.07
CA LEU A 132 -5.76 20.85 -3.50
C LEU A 132 -5.84 19.40 -4.00
N SER A 133 -5.57 19.18 -5.31
CA SER A 133 -5.52 17.83 -5.87
C SER A 133 -4.40 16.97 -5.29
N VAL A 134 -3.20 17.54 -5.05
CA VAL A 134 -2.10 16.83 -4.38
C VAL A 134 -2.45 16.48 -2.95
N GLU A 135 -3.00 17.43 -2.19
CA GLU A 135 -3.43 17.20 -0.80
C GLU A 135 -4.51 16.13 -0.71
N SER A 136 -5.53 16.19 -1.57
CA SER A 136 -6.62 15.22 -1.62
C SER A 136 -6.12 13.82 -2.00
N MET A 137 -5.26 13.73 -3.03
CA MET A 137 -4.62 12.49 -3.45
C MET A 137 -3.81 11.88 -2.30
N ASP A 138 -3.02 12.68 -1.58
CA ASP A 138 -2.21 12.21 -0.46
C ASP A 138 -3.06 11.80 0.74
N PHE A 139 -4.11 12.56 1.05
CA PHE A 139 -5.00 12.21 2.14
C PHE A 139 -5.72 10.89 1.87
N ALA A 140 -6.31 10.70 0.70
CA ALA A 140 -7.03 9.48 0.37
C ALA A 140 -6.08 8.28 0.15
N GLY A 141 -5.02 8.47 -0.65
CA GLY A 141 -4.13 7.38 -1.09
C GLY A 141 -2.98 7.05 -0.15
N SER A 142 -2.55 8.00 0.70
CA SER A 142 -1.45 7.74 1.64
C SER A 142 -1.93 7.69 3.09
N VAL A 143 -2.93 8.48 3.48
CA VAL A 143 -3.39 8.52 4.87
C VAL A 143 -4.53 7.55 5.11
N LEU A 144 -5.69 7.74 4.46
CA LEU A 144 -6.87 6.90 4.71
C LEU A 144 -6.64 5.44 4.29
N HIS A 145 -6.03 5.23 3.11
CA HIS A 145 -5.64 3.91 2.65
C HIS A 145 -4.75 3.19 3.68
N THR A 146 -3.64 3.82 4.09
CA THR A 146 -2.66 3.22 5.03
C THR A 146 -3.27 2.96 6.40
N LEU A 147 -4.15 3.83 6.89
CA LEU A 147 -4.87 3.64 8.15
C LEU A 147 -5.69 2.34 8.13
N VAL A 148 -6.51 2.18 7.11
CA VAL A 148 -7.39 1.00 6.96
C VAL A 148 -6.59 -0.26 6.68
N PHE A 149 -5.58 -0.18 5.80
CA PHE A 149 -4.63 -1.26 5.52
C PHE A 149 -3.94 -1.77 6.79
N SER A 150 -3.44 -0.85 7.62
CA SER A 150 -2.72 -1.20 8.86
C SER A 150 -3.59 -2.01 9.83
N ILE A 151 -4.88 -1.69 9.95
CA ILE A 151 -5.79 -2.47 10.80
C ILE A 151 -5.92 -3.91 10.28
N GLY A 152 -6.15 -4.09 8.99
CA GLY A 152 -6.20 -5.40 8.36
C GLY A 152 -4.89 -6.19 8.50
N ALA A 153 -3.75 -5.53 8.29
CA ALA A 153 -2.43 -6.12 8.42
C ALA A 153 -2.13 -6.60 9.85
N ILE A 154 -2.48 -5.82 10.87
CA ILE A 154 -2.36 -6.23 12.29
C ILE A 154 -3.13 -7.53 12.55
N LEU A 155 -4.36 -7.64 12.03
CA LEU A 155 -5.19 -8.85 12.20
C LEU A 155 -4.53 -10.08 11.52
N PHE A 156 -4.04 -9.94 10.31
CA PHE A 156 -3.38 -11.03 9.60
C PHE A 156 -2.03 -11.41 10.25
N TYR A 157 -1.22 -10.45 10.69
CA TYR A 157 0.05 -10.78 11.36
C TYR A 157 -0.15 -11.35 12.75
N TYR A 158 -1.21 -10.96 13.45
CA TYR A 158 -1.65 -11.64 14.68
C TYR A 158 -2.00 -13.12 14.41
N LEU A 159 -2.74 -13.40 13.34
CA LEU A 159 -3.05 -14.76 12.94
C LEU A 159 -1.80 -15.55 12.54
N PHE A 160 -0.85 -14.96 11.82
CA PHE A 160 0.44 -15.58 11.54
C PHE A 160 1.20 -15.93 12.83
N TYR A 161 1.24 -15.02 13.79
CA TYR A 161 1.89 -15.26 15.08
C TYR A 161 1.24 -16.40 15.85
N LYS A 162 -0.09 -16.44 15.91
CA LYS A 162 -0.87 -17.45 16.63
C LYS A 162 -0.88 -18.81 15.94
N SER A 163 -0.84 -18.84 14.62
CA SER A 163 -0.86 -20.09 13.83
C SER A 163 0.52 -20.72 13.69
N ARG A 164 1.59 -19.94 13.83
CA ARG A 164 2.97 -20.31 13.45
C ARG A 164 3.07 -20.74 11.97
N ALA A 165 2.21 -20.21 11.12
CA ALA A 165 2.25 -20.47 9.68
C ALA A 165 3.55 -19.99 9.05
N VAL A 166 4.15 -18.93 9.61
CA VAL A 166 5.49 -18.43 9.36
C VAL A 166 6.25 -18.32 10.68
N PRO A 167 7.61 -18.18 10.70
CA PRO A 167 8.38 -17.99 11.92
C PRO A 167 7.85 -16.83 12.75
N ARG A 168 7.76 -17.05 14.06
CA ARG A 168 7.25 -16.03 15.00
C ARG A 168 7.98 -14.71 14.91
N ILE A 169 9.29 -14.74 14.62
CA ILE A 169 10.10 -13.52 14.50
C ILE A 169 9.63 -12.65 13.33
N LEU A 170 9.26 -13.24 12.19
CA LEU A 170 8.68 -12.51 11.06
C LEU A 170 7.31 -11.93 11.42
N SER A 171 6.44 -12.73 12.05
CA SER A 171 5.12 -12.24 12.49
C SER A 171 5.24 -11.11 13.51
N LEU A 172 6.21 -11.18 14.44
CA LEU A 172 6.47 -10.13 15.41
C LEU A 172 7.01 -8.86 14.76
N TRP A 173 7.86 -8.98 13.74
CA TRP A 173 8.33 -7.82 12.99
C TRP A 173 7.14 -7.02 12.41
N GLY A 174 6.22 -7.67 11.69
CA GLY A 174 5.00 -7.03 11.20
C GLY A 174 4.11 -6.47 12.32
N LEU A 175 3.91 -7.25 13.42
CA LEU A 175 3.11 -6.83 14.58
C LEU A 175 3.69 -5.65 15.37
N ILE A 176 4.97 -5.37 15.26
CA ILE A 176 5.61 -4.21 15.88
C ILE A 176 5.58 -3.01 14.93
N THR A 177 5.93 -3.23 13.66
CA THR A 177 6.10 -2.11 12.72
C THR A 177 4.76 -1.54 12.24
N VAL A 178 3.75 -2.37 11.98
CA VAL A 178 2.45 -1.88 11.46
C VAL A 178 1.69 -1.01 12.48
N PRO A 179 1.61 -1.34 13.78
CA PRO A 179 1.03 -0.42 14.76
C PRO A 179 1.75 0.93 14.84
N LEU A 180 3.07 0.95 14.65
CA LEU A 180 3.82 2.22 14.60
C LEU A 180 3.43 3.04 13.36
N VAL A 181 3.29 2.40 12.19
CA VAL A 181 2.77 3.04 10.98
C VAL A 181 1.35 3.56 11.21
N LEU A 182 0.46 2.78 11.85
CA LEU A 182 -0.90 3.19 12.18
C LEU A 182 -0.93 4.43 13.09
N ILE A 183 -0.12 4.44 14.15
CA ILE A 183 -0.02 5.59 15.07
C ILE A 183 0.46 6.84 14.30
N GLY A 184 1.51 6.71 13.49
CA GLY A 184 2.01 7.82 12.69
C GLY A 184 0.97 8.33 11.67
N THR A 185 0.17 7.43 11.09
CA THR A 185 -0.91 7.80 10.16
C THR A 185 -2.05 8.51 10.90
N LEU A 186 -2.45 8.02 12.08
CA LEU A 186 -3.44 8.70 12.93
C LEU A 186 -2.98 10.10 13.35
N SER A 187 -1.70 10.25 13.68
CA SER A 187 -1.13 11.56 14.02
C SER A 187 -1.30 12.56 12.86
N LYS A 188 -1.07 12.13 11.61
CA LYS A 188 -1.31 12.97 10.43
C LYS A 188 -2.77 13.37 10.27
N VAL A 189 -3.72 12.45 10.51
CA VAL A 189 -5.17 12.77 10.48
C VAL A 189 -5.52 13.84 11.51
N LEU A 190 -4.85 13.81 12.66
CA LEU A 190 -5.05 14.77 13.75
C LEU A 190 -4.26 16.09 13.56
N GLY A 191 -3.55 16.25 12.43
CA GLY A 191 -2.78 17.45 12.11
C GLY A 191 -1.42 17.53 12.80
N TYR A 192 -0.94 16.44 13.40
CA TYR A 192 0.39 16.39 14.00
C TYR A 192 1.41 15.90 12.97
N GLU A 193 2.47 16.68 12.75
CA GLU A 193 3.63 16.21 12.01
C GLU A 193 4.48 15.28 12.87
N VAL A 194 4.76 14.09 12.34
CA VAL A 194 5.65 13.11 12.99
C VAL A 194 6.94 13.06 12.18
N PRO A 195 7.99 13.80 12.56
CA PRO A 195 9.21 13.93 11.75
C PRO A 195 9.90 12.59 11.45
N PHE A 196 9.75 11.62 12.35
CA PHE A 196 10.31 10.27 12.18
C PHE A 196 9.36 9.26 11.51
N PHE A 197 8.18 9.70 11.02
CA PHE A 197 7.20 8.80 10.36
C PHE A 197 7.82 8.05 9.18
N VAL A 198 8.66 8.70 8.38
CA VAL A 198 9.36 8.09 7.25
C VAL A 198 10.21 6.89 7.72
N TYR A 199 10.87 7.00 8.86
CA TYR A 199 11.67 5.88 9.40
C TYR A 199 10.80 4.70 9.86
N LEU A 200 9.57 4.95 10.34
CA LEU A 200 8.63 3.89 10.70
C LEU A 200 8.18 3.11 9.46
N VAL A 201 7.91 3.79 8.36
CA VAL A 201 7.60 3.16 7.07
C VAL A 201 8.80 2.39 6.54
N LEU A 202 10.01 2.94 6.64
CA LEU A 202 11.25 2.26 6.24
C LEU A 202 11.54 1.00 7.05
N LEU A 203 11.02 0.86 8.27
CA LEU A 203 11.09 -0.38 9.04
C LEU A 203 10.09 -1.43 8.57
N TYR A 204 8.95 -1.00 8.00
CA TYR A 204 7.90 -1.89 7.53
C TYR A 204 8.15 -2.41 6.10
N VAL A 205 8.58 -1.56 5.19
CA VAL A 205 8.78 -1.92 3.77
C VAL A 205 9.69 -3.14 3.57
N PRO A 206 10.86 -3.27 4.23
CA PRO A 206 11.69 -4.47 4.10
C PRO A 206 11.03 -5.74 4.62
N PHE A 207 10.10 -5.62 5.58
CA PHE A 207 9.37 -6.78 6.12
C PHE A 207 8.54 -7.47 5.03
N GLU A 208 7.82 -6.73 4.19
CA GLU A 208 7.02 -7.32 3.11
C GLU A 208 7.87 -8.10 2.11
N PHE A 209 9.02 -7.56 1.75
CA PHE A 209 9.98 -8.26 0.91
C PHE A 209 10.49 -9.54 1.58
N VAL A 210 10.93 -9.45 2.84
CA VAL A 210 11.51 -10.59 3.56
C VAL A 210 10.48 -11.69 3.79
N ILE A 211 9.24 -11.37 4.17
CA ILE A 211 8.19 -12.38 4.37
C ILE A 211 7.81 -13.03 3.03
N GLY A 212 7.72 -12.27 1.94
CA GLY A 212 7.46 -12.79 0.60
C GLY A 212 8.52 -13.79 0.14
N ILE A 213 9.80 -13.41 0.21
CA ILE A 213 10.94 -14.30 -0.11
C ILE A 213 10.95 -15.53 0.80
N TRP A 214 10.74 -15.34 2.10
CA TRP A 214 10.74 -16.45 3.05
C TRP A 214 9.65 -17.47 2.72
N ILE A 215 8.43 -17.02 2.43
CA ILE A 215 7.29 -17.89 2.08
C ILE A 215 7.57 -18.61 0.76
N LEU A 216 8.17 -17.96 -0.24
CA LEU A 216 8.56 -18.62 -1.50
C LEU A 216 9.61 -19.70 -1.30
N ALA A 217 10.63 -19.42 -0.49
CA ALA A 217 11.77 -20.31 -0.28
C ALA A 217 11.45 -21.50 0.64
N LYS A 218 10.72 -21.27 1.74
CA LYS A 218 10.47 -22.26 2.81
C LYS A 218 9.04 -22.77 2.84
N GLY A 219 8.11 -22.03 2.27
CA GLY A 219 6.67 -22.33 2.32
C GLY A 219 6.03 -22.01 3.66
N ILE A 220 4.72 -22.18 3.71
CA ILE A 220 3.94 -22.09 4.95
C ILE A 220 4.07 -23.41 5.71
N ASN A 221 4.05 -23.36 7.05
CA ASN A 221 4.14 -24.55 7.90
C ASN A 221 3.09 -25.58 7.51
N LYS A 222 3.55 -26.79 7.14
CA LYS A 222 2.69 -27.89 6.69
C LYS A 222 1.76 -28.41 7.79
N GLU A 223 2.21 -28.45 9.03
CA GLU A 223 1.40 -28.90 10.16
C GLU A 223 0.21 -27.98 10.41
N PHE A 224 0.37 -26.66 10.17
CA PHE A 224 -0.73 -25.71 10.27
C PHE A 224 -1.75 -25.91 9.15
N LEU A 225 -1.31 -26.16 7.92
CA LEU A 225 -2.21 -26.35 6.77
C LEU A 225 -2.87 -27.74 6.75
N ALA A 226 -2.26 -28.74 7.36
CA ALA A 226 -2.77 -30.12 7.41
C ALA A 226 -3.80 -30.36 8.53
N LYS A 227 -3.94 -29.45 9.50
CA LYS A 227 -4.99 -29.54 10.51
C LYS A 227 -6.33 -29.16 9.89
N GLU A 228 -7.11 -30.17 9.51
CA GLU A 228 -8.52 -30.07 9.18
C GLU A 228 -9.38 -29.81 10.41
#